data_9fadbefc4fad023d97125a9804811f45
#
_entry.id   9fadbefc4fad023d97125a9804811f45
#
_cell.length_a   1.000
_cell.length_b   1.000
_cell.length_c   1.000
_cell.angle_alpha   90.00
_cell.angle_beta   90.00
_cell.angle_gamma   90.00
#
_symmetry.space_group_name_H-M   'P 1'
#
loop_
_entity.id
_entity.type
_entity.pdbx_description
1 polymer ?
#
loop_
_entity_poly.entity_id
_entity_poly.type
_entity_poly.pdbx_seq_one_letter_code
_entity_poly.pdbx_strand_id
1 'polypeptide(L)'
;MKQIVLCLIGILFASFVSAQKINHPSLLYTPQRIQQVKQRMQNEPKLREAWEDIQKTADEALQKEDFNRLDYLSLAYLMTDNKEYANIIKEILLKAVEAESWGDMEMMARIPVWRSQLGMAHKSFLSAIGYDAAYNIMSVSYTHLT
;
A
#
# COMPACT_ATOMS: atom_id res chain seq x y z
N MET A 1 2.97 4.15 -52.33
CA MET A 1 2.09 3.13 -51.74
C MET A 1 2.75 2.35 -50.60
N LYS A 2 3.95 1.77 -50.73
CA LYS A 2 4.61 1.01 -49.64
C LYS A 2 4.84 1.81 -48.36
N GLN A 3 5.18 3.09 -48.43
CA GLN A 3 5.39 3.93 -47.24
C GLN A 3 4.10 4.23 -46.46
N ILE A 4 2.99 4.41 -47.21
CA ILE A 4 1.68 4.65 -46.58
C ILE A 4 1.18 3.41 -45.83
N VAL A 5 1.42 2.22 -46.37
CA VAL A 5 1.08 0.95 -45.75
C VAL A 5 1.90 0.72 -44.46
N LEU A 6 3.19 1.07 -44.48
CA LEU A 6 4.07 0.99 -43.29
C LEU A 6 3.63 1.95 -42.17
N CYS A 7 3.20 3.18 -42.50
CA CYS A 7 2.67 4.13 -41.56
C CYS A 7 1.34 3.66 -40.96
N LEU A 8 0.44 3.08 -41.74
CA LEU A 8 -0.83 2.53 -41.27
C LEU A 8 -0.64 1.33 -40.31
N ILE A 9 0.34 0.44 -40.61
CA ILE A 9 0.71 -0.67 -39.76
C ILE A 9 1.27 -0.15 -38.40
N GLY A 10 2.13 0.88 -38.43
CA GLY A 10 2.68 1.51 -37.23
C GLY A 10 1.60 2.11 -36.32
N ILE A 11 0.58 2.77 -36.89
CA ILE A 11 -0.53 3.34 -36.16
C ILE A 11 -1.43 2.23 -35.54
N LEU A 12 -1.64 1.13 -36.25
CA LEU A 12 -2.38 -0.03 -35.75
C LEU A 12 -1.66 -0.69 -34.56
N PHE A 13 -0.34 -0.82 -34.57
CA PHE A 13 0.42 -1.36 -33.44
C PHE A 13 0.46 -0.42 -32.23
N ALA A 14 0.46 0.89 -32.43
CA ALA A 14 0.39 1.86 -31.34
C ALA A 14 -0.92 1.81 -30.55
N SER A 15 -2.01 1.38 -31.18
CA SER A 15 -3.34 1.25 -30.56
C SER A 15 -3.47 0.07 -29.59
N PHE A 16 -2.53 -0.89 -29.61
CA PHE A 16 -2.54 -2.06 -28.74
C PHE A 16 -1.75 -1.88 -27.44
N VAL A 17 -1.10 -0.73 -27.22
CA VAL A 17 -0.51 -0.40 -25.91
C VAL A 17 -1.61 0.12 -25.00
N SER A 18 -2.54 -0.74 -24.64
CA SER A 18 -3.42 -0.49 -23.50
C SER A 18 -2.56 -0.47 -22.25
N ALA A 19 -2.42 0.67 -21.61
CA ALA A 19 -1.86 0.74 -20.29
C ALA A 19 -2.65 -0.25 -19.41
N GLN A 20 -1.98 -1.32 -18.97
CA GLN A 20 -2.62 -2.30 -18.09
C GLN A 20 -3.06 -1.55 -16.84
N LYS A 21 -4.37 -1.49 -16.59
CA LYS A 21 -4.89 -0.94 -15.36
C LYS A 21 -4.42 -1.83 -14.21
N ILE A 22 -3.51 -1.32 -13.41
CA ILE A 22 -3.05 -2.02 -12.22
C ILE A 22 -4.22 -2.07 -11.24
N ASN A 23 -4.65 -3.27 -10.87
CA ASN A 23 -5.67 -3.45 -9.86
C ASN A 23 -5.00 -3.49 -8.48
N HIS A 24 -5.36 -2.54 -7.62
CA HIS A 24 -4.89 -2.50 -6.24
C HIS A 24 -5.75 -3.38 -5.32
N PRO A 25 -5.15 -4.01 -4.31
CA PRO A 25 -3.71 -4.01 -3.99
C PRO A 25 -2.90 -4.91 -4.94
N SER A 26 -1.68 -4.47 -5.28
CA SER A 26 -0.82 -5.13 -6.26
C SER A 26 0.59 -5.45 -5.75
N LEU A 27 1.01 -4.86 -4.63
CA LEU A 27 2.36 -5.03 -4.10
C LEU A 27 2.51 -6.35 -3.31
N LEU A 28 2.20 -6.32 -2.03
CA LEU A 28 2.42 -7.45 -1.12
C LEU A 28 1.16 -8.30 -0.96
N TYR A 29 0.02 -7.66 -0.73
CA TYR A 29 -1.25 -8.29 -0.38
C TYR A 29 -2.19 -8.36 -1.58
N THR A 30 -1.80 -9.07 -2.64
CA THR A 30 -2.68 -9.21 -3.81
C THR A 30 -3.99 -9.94 -3.46
N PRO A 31 -5.10 -9.67 -4.19
CA PRO A 31 -6.38 -10.34 -3.94
C PRO A 31 -6.26 -11.87 -3.95
N GLN A 32 -5.43 -12.42 -4.83
CA GLN A 32 -5.19 -13.87 -4.92
C GLN A 32 -4.50 -14.40 -3.66
N ARG A 33 -3.49 -13.69 -3.13
CA ARG A 33 -2.81 -14.10 -1.89
C ARG A 33 -3.76 -14.03 -0.68
N ILE A 34 -4.56 -12.98 -0.57
CA ILE A 34 -5.58 -12.86 0.49
C ILE A 34 -6.57 -14.02 0.43
N GLN A 35 -7.07 -14.34 -0.76
CA GLN A 35 -7.98 -15.46 -0.95
C GLN A 35 -7.34 -16.80 -0.56
N GLN A 36 -6.09 -17.05 -0.95
CA GLN A 36 -5.35 -18.26 -0.59
C GLN A 36 -5.17 -18.37 0.93
N VAL A 37 -4.81 -17.30 1.61
CA VAL A 37 -4.68 -17.28 3.08
C VAL A 37 -6.02 -17.62 3.73
N LYS A 38 -7.12 -16.98 3.32
CA LYS A 38 -8.47 -17.26 3.83
C LYS A 38 -8.87 -18.73 3.66
N GLN A 39 -8.56 -19.34 2.52
CA GLN A 39 -8.84 -20.77 2.27
C GLN A 39 -7.99 -21.69 3.16
N ARG A 40 -6.70 -21.40 3.30
CA ARG A 40 -5.80 -22.20 4.12
C ARG A 40 -6.16 -22.14 5.60
N MET A 41 -6.59 -21.00 6.11
CA MET A 41 -7.03 -20.83 7.51
C MET A 41 -8.18 -21.77 7.90
N GLN A 42 -8.97 -22.26 6.93
CA GLN A 42 -10.05 -23.23 7.21
C GLN A 42 -9.50 -24.57 7.68
N ASN A 43 -8.31 -24.97 7.20
CA ASN A 43 -7.72 -26.27 7.45
C ASN A 43 -6.40 -26.22 8.24
N GLU A 44 -5.87 -25.05 8.51
CA GLU A 44 -4.58 -24.86 9.18
C GLU A 44 -4.74 -24.09 10.50
N PRO A 45 -4.87 -24.79 11.65
CA PRO A 45 -5.08 -24.13 12.95
C PRO A 45 -4.01 -23.12 13.32
N LYS A 46 -2.73 -23.42 13.06
CA LYS A 46 -1.61 -22.49 13.32
C LYS A 46 -1.70 -21.19 12.51
N LEU A 47 -2.21 -21.28 11.28
CA LEU A 47 -2.39 -20.08 10.46
C LEU A 47 -3.55 -19.22 10.99
N ARG A 48 -4.56 -19.85 11.56
CA ARG A 48 -5.67 -19.15 12.22
C ARG A 48 -5.20 -18.44 13.50
N GLU A 49 -4.44 -19.11 14.34
CA GLU A 49 -3.82 -18.54 15.54
C GLU A 49 -2.94 -17.32 15.18
N ALA A 50 -2.08 -17.46 14.17
CA ALA A 50 -1.27 -16.34 13.69
C ALA A 50 -2.11 -15.16 13.16
N TRP A 51 -3.25 -15.45 12.54
CA TRP A 51 -4.18 -14.41 12.11
C TRP A 51 -4.82 -13.68 13.29
N GLU A 52 -5.23 -14.39 14.35
CA GLU A 52 -5.80 -13.82 15.56
C GLU A 52 -4.81 -12.85 16.24
N ASP A 53 -3.53 -13.21 16.31
CA ASP A 53 -2.46 -12.34 16.81
C ASP A 53 -2.26 -11.08 15.93
N ILE A 54 -2.28 -11.26 14.62
CA ILE A 54 -2.19 -10.14 13.65
C ILE A 54 -3.38 -9.20 13.83
N GLN A 55 -4.58 -9.73 13.90
CA GLN A 55 -5.80 -8.94 14.06
C GLN A 55 -5.78 -8.15 15.36
N LYS A 56 -5.41 -8.79 16.48
CA LYS A 56 -5.25 -8.12 17.76
C LYS A 56 -4.26 -6.96 17.68
N THR A 57 -3.11 -7.17 17.02
CA THR A 57 -2.11 -6.12 16.83
C THR A 57 -2.66 -4.97 15.97
N ALA A 58 -3.46 -5.28 14.94
CA ALA A 58 -4.12 -4.27 14.11
C ALA A 58 -5.17 -3.47 14.91
N ASP A 59 -5.95 -4.12 15.79
CA ASP A 59 -6.92 -3.45 16.66
C ASP A 59 -6.24 -2.48 17.62
N GLU A 60 -5.11 -2.88 18.21
CA GLU A 60 -4.30 -2.01 19.05
C GLU A 60 -3.72 -0.82 18.26
N ALA A 61 -3.26 -1.07 17.02
CA ALA A 61 -2.74 -0.04 16.15
C ALA A 61 -3.82 0.95 15.69
N LEU A 62 -5.04 0.47 15.45
CA LEU A 62 -6.21 1.29 15.13
C LEU A 62 -6.48 2.33 16.24
N GLN A 63 -6.41 1.91 17.51
CA GLN A 63 -6.65 2.79 18.65
C GLN A 63 -5.54 3.83 18.89
N LYS A 64 -4.31 3.50 18.48
CA LYS A 64 -3.12 4.34 18.73
C LYS A 64 -2.70 5.15 17.49
N GLU A 65 -3.34 4.93 16.34
CA GLU A 65 -2.92 5.50 15.05
C GLU A 65 -1.43 5.22 14.74
N ASP A 66 -0.99 3.96 15.01
CA ASP A 66 0.43 3.63 14.96
C ASP A 66 0.94 3.43 13.53
N PHE A 67 1.71 4.40 13.05
CA PHE A 67 2.36 4.36 11.73
C PHE A 67 3.20 3.08 11.53
N ASN A 68 3.89 2.62 12.57
CA ASN A 68 4.78 1.46 12.47
C ASN A 68 4.03 0.13 12.34
N ARG A 69 2.70 0.17 12.33
CA ARG A 69 1.82 -0.98 12.18
C ARG A 69 0.91 -0.88 10.94
N LEU A 70 1.28 -0.05 9.97
CA LEU A 70 0.53 0.10 8.71
C LEU A 70 0.40 -1.21 7.94
N ASP A 71 1.37 -2.11 8.03
CA ASP A 71 1.32 -3.45 7.44
C ASP A 71 0.23 -4.34 8.09
N TYR A 72 0.11 -4.31 9.43
CA TYR A 72 -0.95 -5.01 10.16
C TYR A 72 -2.33 -4.43 9.85
N LEU A 73 -2.48 -3.11 9.87
CA LEU A 73 -3.73 -2.42 9.51
C LEU A 73 -4.15 -2.74 8.08
N SER A 74 -3.19 -2.75 7.15
CA SER A 74 -3.42 -3.07 5.74
C SER A 74 -3.91 -4.50 5.56
N LEU A 75 -3.23 -5.46 6.20
CA LEU A 75 -3.63 -6.86 6.14
C LEU A 75 -5.00 -7.06 6.80
N ALA A 76 -5.27 -6.44 7.95
CA ALA A 76 -6.56 -6.51 8.63
C ALA A 76 -7.69 -5.95 7.76
N TYR A 77 -7.48 -4.81 7.09
CA TYR A 77 -8.44 -4.28 6.13
C TYR A 77 -8.75 -5.28 5.01
N LEU A 78 -7.74 -5.80 4.35
CA LEU A 78 -7.91 -6.71 3.21
C LEU A 78 -8.49 -8.08 3.59
N MET A 79 -8.23 -8.52 4.81
CA MET A 79 -8.80 -9.76 5.33
C MET A 79 -10.25 -9.63 5.78
N THR A 80 -10.66 -8.48 6.32
CA THR A 80 -11.98 -8.30 6.95
C THR A 80 -12.93 -7.41 6.16
N ASP A 81 -12.40 -6.58 5.25
CA ASP A 81 -13.11 -5.45 4.57
C ASP A 81 -13.68 -4.42 5.56
N ASN A 82 -13.20 -4.39 6.82
CA ASN A 82 -13.60 -3.37 7.79
C ASN A 82 -13.02 -2.01 7.41
N LYS A 83 -13.89 -1.07 7.08
CA LYS A 83 -13.52 0.28 6.61
C LYS A 83 -12.85 1.15 7.67
N GLU A 84 -12.98 0.81 8.95
CA GLU A 84 -12.28 1.53 10.02
C GLU A 84 -10.76 1.45 9.85
N TYR A 85 -10.22 0.24 9.53
CA TYR A 85 -8.80 0.09 9.23
C TYR A 85 -8.37 0.93 8.02
N ALA A 86 -9.18 0.96 6.96
CA ALA A 86 -8.85 1.72 5.76
C ALA A 86 -8.88 3.25 6.02
N ASN A 87 -9.81 3.72 6.83
CA ASN A 87 -9.90 5.13 7.21
C ASN A 87 -8.69 5.55 8.04
N ILE A 88 -8.30 4.75 9.03
CA ILE A 88 -7.13 5.07 9.86
C ILE A 88 -5.82 5.01 9.06
N ILE A 89 -5.67 4.04 8.13
CA ILE A 89 -4.54 4.01 7.18
C ILE A 89 -4.45 5.33 6.42
N LYS A 90 -5.58 5.80 5.89
CA LYS A 90 -5.64 7.08 5.17
C LYS A 90 -5.21 8.26 6.05
N GLU A 91 -5.72 8.35 7.27
CA GLU A 91 -5.37 9.42 8.21
C GLU A 91 -3.87 9.39 8.57
N ILE A 92 -3.32 8.21 8.86
CA ILE A 92 -1.89 8.04 9.14
C ILE A 92 -1.04 8.48 7.95
N LEU A 93 -1.43 8.10 6.72
CA LEU A 93 -0.68 8.48 5.51
C LEU A 93 -0.76 9.97 5.24
N LEU A 94 -1.91 10.61 5.43
CA LEU A 94 -2.05 12.07 5.27
C LEU A 94 -1.19 12.82 6.29
N LYS A 95 -1.20 12.41 7.57
CA LYS A 95 -0.30 12.97 8.59
C LYS A 95 1.18 12.79 8.23
N ALA A 96 1.54 11.65 7.63
CA ALA A 96 2.92 11.40 7.21
C ALA A 96 3.37 12.31 6.06
N VAL A 97 2.47 12.67 5.13
CA VAL A 97 2.77 13.63 4.04
C VAL A 97 3.02 15.03 4.57
N GLU A 98 2.33 15.43 5.64
CA GLU A 98 2.48 16.74 6.28
C GLU A 98 3.73 16.84 7.17
N ALA A 99 4.38 15.71 7.48
CA ALA A 99 5.57 15.69 8.31
C ALA A 99 6.74 16.43 7.62
N GLU A 100 7.40 17.31 8.35
CA GLU A 100 8.55 18.10 7.86
C GLU A 100 9.71 17.18 7.42
N SER A 101 9.90 16.07 8.08
CA SER A 101 10.92 15.08 7.76
C SER A 101 10.50 13.67 8.17
N TRP A 102 10.87 12.70 7.34
CA TRP A 102 10.75 11.27 7.67
C TRP A 102 12.01 10.70 8.31
N GLY A 103 13.09 11.46 8.27
CA GLY A 103 14.38 11.10 8.84
C GLY A 103 14.45 11.34 10.35
N ASP A 104 15.41 10.67 10.98
CA ASP A 104 15.84 10.97 12.33
C ASP A 104 16.66 12.27 12.31
N MET A 105 16.19 13.31 12.98
CA MET A 105 16.83 14.63 13.01
C MET A 105 18.24 14.59 13.60
N GLU A 106 18.47 13.78 14.63
CA GLU A 106 19.79 13.59 15.22
C GLU A 106 20.76 12.98 14.21
N MET A 107 20.33 11.98 13.44
CA MET A 107 21.13 11.34 12.39
C MET A 107 21.39 12.29 11.22
N MET A 108 20.42 13.17 10.88
CA MET A 108 20.59 14.18 9.83
C MET A 108 21.57 15.31 10.24
N ALA A 109 21.71 15.58 11.53
CA ALA A 109 22.64 16.57 12.05
C ALA A 109 24.10 16.10 12.08
N ARG A 110 24.39 14.81 11.82
CA ARG A 110 25.75 14.25 11.81
C ARG A 110 26.60 14.77 10.65
N ILE A 111 27.90 14.82 10.83
CA ILE A 111 28.88 15.17 9.82
C ILE A 111 29.79 13.94 9.56
N PRO A 112 29.81 13.36 8.33
CA PRO A 112 29.00 13.76 7.16
C PRO A 112 27.50 13.45 7.33
N VAL A 113 26.64 14.25 6.68
CA VAL A 113 25.19 14.10 6.74
C VAL A 113 24.74 12.77 6.15
N TRP A 114 24.09 11.97 6.94
CA TRP A 114 23.50 10.70 6.49
C TRP A 114 22.09 10.96 5.95
N ARG A 115 21.97 10.94 4.63
CA ARG A 115 20.71 11.19 3.93
C ARG A 115 19.88 9.92 3.69
N SER A 116 20.51 8.74 3.87
CA SER A 116 19.84 7.46 3.68
C SER A 116 19.87 6.71 5.00
N GLN A 117 18.71 6.52 5.59
CA GLN A 117 18.53 5.91 6.91
C GLN A 117 17.60 4.72 6.83
N LEU A 118 17.86 3.69 7.63
CA LEU A 118 17.01 2.50 7.72
C LEU A 118 15.57 2.87 8.13
N GLY A 119 15.41 3.83 9.06
CA GLY A 119 14.11 4.33 9.47
C GLY A 119 13.31 4.95 8.33
N MET A 120 13.95 5.72 7.45
CA MET A 120 13.29 6.27 6.26
C MET A 120 12.86 5.17 5.28
N ALA A 121 13.74 4.18 5.05
CA ALA A 121 13.40 3.03 4.19
C ALA A 121 12.21 2.24 4.75
N HIS A 122 12.17 2.02 6.05
CA HIS A 122 11.06 1.35 6.73
C HIS A 122 9.76 2.14 6.60
N LYS A 123 9.78 3.45 6.85
CA LYS A 123 8.62 4.33 6.68
C LYS A 123 8.11 4.34 5.24
N SER A 124 9.02 4.41 4.26
CA SER A 124 8.66 4.35 2.83
C SER A 124 7.99 3.02 2.47
N PHE A 125 8.52 1.91 2.97
CA PHE A 125 7.95 0.58 2.75
C PHE A 125 6.54 0.47 3.35
N LEU A 126 6.35 0.89 4.59
CA LEU A 126 5.05 0.86 5.26
C LEU A 126 4.03 1.76 4.57
N SER A 127 4.46 2.97 4.14
CA SER A 127 3.60 3.89 3.39
C SER A 127 3.15 3.29 2.06
N ALA A 128 4.05 2.63 1.33
CA ALA A 128 3.70 1.98 0.07
C ALA A 128 2.66 0.86 0.26
N ILE A 129 2.81 0.04 1.31
CA ILE A 129 1.85 -1.04 1.64
C ILE A 129 0.50 -0.45 2.04
N GLY A 130 0.50 0.56 2.93
CA GLY A 130 -0.73 1.22 3.36
C GLY A 130 -1.48 1.87 2.22
N TYR A 131 -0.76 2.61 1.36
CA TYR A 131 -1.33 3.25 0.17
C TYR A 131 -1.93 2.23 -0.81
N ASP A 132 -1.18 1.15 -1.12
CA ASP A 132 -1.63 0.10 -2.03
C ASP A 132 -2.90 -0.60 -1.51
N ALA A 133 -2.96 -0.90 -0.22
CA ALA A 133 -4.12 -1.52 0.41
C ALA A 133 -5.35 -0.60 0.41
N ALA A 134 -5.18 0.69 0.74
CA ALA A 134 -6.25 1.67 0.85
C ALA A 134 -6.50 2.46 -0.44
N TYR A 135 -5.87 2.12 -1.55
CA TYR A 135 -5.88 2.87 -2.82
C TYR A 135 -7.27 3.33 -3.25
N ASN A 136 -8.25 2.43 -3.22
CA ASN A 136 -9.61 2.73 -3.67
C ASN A 136 -10.32 3.78 -2.78
N ILE A 137 -9.93 3.90 -1.51
CA ILE A 137 -10.45 4.91 -0.58
C ILE A 137 -9.69 6.22 -0.72
N MET A 138 -8.39 6.15 -1.00
CA MET A 138 -7.56 7.33 -1.24
C MET A 138 -7.97 8.06 -2.53
N SER A 139 -8.19 7.33 -3.63
CA SER A 139 -8.50 7.89 -4.94
C SER A 139 -9.82 8.69 -4.97
N VAL A 140 -10.81 8.30 -4.19
CA VAL A 140 -12.12 9.00 -4.13
C VAL A 140 -11.99 10.39 -3.49
N SER A 141 -11.02 10.59 -2.60
CA SER A 141 -10.85 11.87 -1.89
C SER A 141 -10.20 12.96 -2.73
N TYR A 142 -9.41 12.60 -3.74
CA TYR A 142 -8.76 13.57 -4.63
C TYR A 142 -9.68 14.14 -5.72
N THR A 143 -10.79 13.49 -6.02
CA THR A 143 -11.75 13.98 -7.03
C THR A 143 -12.59 15.17 -6.56
N HIS A 144 -12.53 15.54 -5.27
CA HIS A 144 -13.26 16.67 -4.71
C HIS A 144 -12.40 17.92 -4.48
N LEU A 145 -11.12 17.91 -4.90
CA LEU A 145 -10.18 19.03 -4.72
C LEU A 145 -9.86 19.77 -6.03
N THR A 146 -10.64 19.54 -7.09
CA THR A 146 -10.53 20.28 -8.37
C THR A 146 -11.70 21.23 -8.59
#